data_486480edad72cb5d00bfb86f2b629a72
#
_entry.id   486480edad72cb5d00bfb86f2b629a72
#
_cell.length_a   1.000
_cell.length_b   1.000
_cell.length_c   1.000
_cell.angle_alpha   90.00
_cell.angle_beta   90.00
_cell.angle_gamma   90.00
#
_symmetry.space_group_name_H-M   'P 1'
#
loop_
_entity.id
_entity.type
_entity.pdbx_description
1 polymer ?
#
loop_
_entity_poly.entity_id
_entity_poly.type
_entity_poly.pdbx_seq_one_letter_code
_entity_poly.pdbx_strand_id
1 'polypeptide(L)'
;PIKSSAASDVYKRQDERDVILVTQYGQCIRFHESDVRSTGRTSMGVRGMNLSDRDEVVAMQLDAQGEELLIVSEKGMGKRTRMEEFTAQNRGGKGVKCYKITEKTGNVVGAKAVGPDDEIMIINTDGIVIRMECAGISVLGRITSGVKLINLKEHEEVASIAKVRRASGELEENAEETAEEANTEATAETVVEEQTEE
;
A
#
# COMPACT_ATOMS: atom_id res chain seq x y z
N PRO A 1 22.96 34.45 -6.09
CA PRO A 1 22.17 33.23 -6.33
C PRO A 1 20.99 33.15 -5.36
N ILE A 2 19.80 33.25 -5.92
CA ILE A 2 18.57 33.11 -5.16
C ILE A 2 18.45 31.63 -4.77
N LYS A 3 18.70 31.32 -3.50
CA LYS A 3 18.42 30.00 -2.96
C LYS A 3 16.90 29.86 -2.91
N SER A 4 16.35 29.02 -3.77
CA SER A 4 14.94 28.68 -3.79
C SER A 4 14.55 28.07 -2.43
N SER A 5 13.77 28.81 -1.63
CA SER A 5 13.23 28.36 -0.35
C SER A 5 12.27 27.16 -0.49
N ALA A 6 11.75 26.92 -1.70
CA ALA A 6 10.85 25.83 -2.00
C ALA A 6 11.51 24.45 -1.87
N ALA A 7 12.81 24.32 -2.15
CA ALA A 7 13.52 23.05 -2.00
C ALA A 7 13.76 22.65 -0.53
N SER A 8 13.89 23.63 0.38
CA SER A 8 14.07 23.35 1.81
C SER A 8 12.77 22.99 2.53
N ASP A 9 11.62 23.45 2.03
CA ASP A 9 10.31 23.10 2.62
C ASP A 9 9.84 21.69 2.26
N VAL A 10 10.22 21.16 1.09
CA VAL A 10 9.94 19.77 0.72
C VAL A 10 10.74 18.79 1.60
N TYR A 11 11.97 19.14 1.98
CA TYR A 11 12.78 18.32 2.87
C TYR A 11 12.31 18.35 4.33
N LYS A 12 11.72 19.45 4.82
CA LYS A 12 11.24 19.56 6.20
C LYS A 12 9.94 18.79 6.50
N ARG A 13 9.17 18.39 5.47
CA ARG A 13 7.95 17.62 5.65
C ARG A 13 8.16 16.11 5.68
N GLN A 14 9.39 15.63 5.53
CA GLN A 14 9.74 14.19 5.50
C GLN A 14 10.09 13.61 6.87
N ASP A 15 10.30 14.44 7.88
CA ASP A 15 10.87 14.03 9.18
C ASP A 15 9.82 13.60 10.24
N GLU A 16 8.58 13.33 9.85
CA GLU A 16 7.50 13.00 10.80
C GLU A 16 6.84 11.64 10.53
N ARG A 17 7.50 10.75 9.80
CA ARG A 17 6.94 9.45 9.41
C ARG A 17 7.63 8.31 10.08
N ASP A 18 6.85 7.29 10.40
CA ASP A 18 7.41 6.03 10.83
C ASP A 18 7.52 5.05 9.66
N VAL A 19 8.63 4.36 9.61
CA VAL A 19 8.89 3.26 8.68
C VAL A 19 8.52 1.95 9.36
N ILE A 20 7.76 1.11 8.67
CA ILE A 20 7.40 -0.22 9.14
C ILE A 20 8.00 -1.24 8.18
N LEU A 21 8.82 -2.14 8.69
CA LEU A 21 9.35 -3.30 7.97
C LEU A 21 8.64 -4.55 8.46
N VAL A 22 8.23 -5.41 7.54
CA VAL A 22 7.55 -6.69 7.83
C VAL A 22 8.34 -7.82 7.22
N THR A 23 8.53 -8.92 7.96
CA THR A 23 9.26 -10.09 7.49
C THR A 23 8.34 -11.26 7.14
N GLN A 24 8.86 -12.19 6.34
CA GLN A 24 8.14 -13.40 5.93
C GLN A 24 7.73 -14.28 7.12
N TYR A 25 8.48 -14.27 8.23
CA TYR A 25 8.16 -15.04 9.43
C TYR A 25 7.27 -14.28 10.43
N GLY A 26 6.63 -13.18 9.97
CA GLY A 26 5.62 -12.46 10.74
C GLY A 26 6.20 -11.62 11.88
N GLN A 27 7.41 -11.13 11.73
CA GLN A 27 7.96 -10.09 12.58
C GLN A 27 7.77 -8.72 11.91
N CYS A 28 7.65 -7.67 12.68
CA CYS A 28 7.69 -6.32 12.17
C CYS A 28 8.43 -5.39 13.13
N ILE A 29 8.99 -4.33 12.59
CA ILE A 29 9.59 -3.25 13.36
C ILE A 29 9.06 -1.92 12.83
N ARG A 30 8.66 -1.02 13.74
CA ARG A 30 8.30 0.36 13.45
C ARG A 30 9.33 1.27 14.08
N PHE A 31 9.90 2.19 13.33
CA PHE A 31 10.87 3.17 13.79
C PHE A 31 10.73 4.48 13.02
N HIS A 32 11.17 5.57 13.64
CA HIS A 32 11.07 6.88 13.03
C HIS A 32 12.07 7.06 11.88
N GLU A 33 11.66 7.73 10.81
CA GLU A 33 12.52 7.93 9.62
C GLU A 33 13.81 8.70 9.94
N SER A 34 13.80 9.58 10.94
CA SER A 34 15.00 10.30 11.40
C SER A 34 16.11 9.39 11.94
N ASP A 35 15.75 8.15 12.34
CA ASP A 35 16.74 7.14 12.73
C ASP A 35 17.59 6.65 11.54
N VAL A 36 17.14 6.97 10.31
CA VAL A 36 17.85 6.64 9.08
C VAL A 36 18.61 7.87 8.61
N ARG A 37 19.91 7.88 8.83
CA ARG A 37 20.75 8.97 8.35
C ARG A 37 20.76 9.06 6.83
N SER A 38 20.73 10.26 6.28
CA SER A 38 20.95 10.48 4.86
C SER A 38 22.36 10.01 4.46
N THR A 39 22.44 9.20 3.41
CA THR A 39 23.71 8.62 2.93
C THR A 39 23.89 8.86 1.43
N GLY A 40 25.13 9.00 0.99
CA GLY A 40 25.48 9.15 -0.42
C GLY A 40 25.29 7.85 -1.22
N ARG A 41 25.35 7.94 -2.55
CA ARG A 41 25.10 6.82 -3.47
C ARG A 41 26.01 5.61 -3.24
N THR A 42 27.24 5.81 -2.81
CA THR A 42 28.25 4.76 -2.59
C THR A 42 28.23 4.15 -1.20
N SER A 43 27.31 4.59 -0.33
CA SER A 43 27.23 4.10 1.04
C SER A 43 26.50 2.76 1.11
N MET A 44 26.94 1.89 2.02
CA MET A 44 26.30 0.58 2.25
C MET A 44 24.95 0.65 2.97
N GLY A 45 24.45 1.84 3.29
CA GLY A 45 23.21 2.03 4.03
C GLY A 45 23.31 1.68 5.51
N VAL A 46 22.17 1.46 6.14
CA VAL A 46 22.05 1.15 7.57
C VAL A 46 21.10 -0.02 7.79
N ARG A 47 21.35 -0.81 8.83
CA ARG A 47 20.50 -1.95 9.18
C ARG A 47 19.13 -1.45 9.64
N GLY A 48 18.06 -1.84 8.95
CA GLY A 48 16.69 -1.53 9.35
C GLY A 48 16.20 -2.45 10.47
N MET A 49 16.50 -3.74 10.39
CA MET A 49 15.99 -4.77 11.30
C MET A 49 17.03 -5.89 11.47
N ASN A 50 16.98 -6.58 12.60
CA ASN A 50 17.80 -7.77 12.86
C ASN A 50 16.97 -9.02 12.55
N LEU A 51 17.24 -9.62 11.39
CA LEU A 51 16.53 -10.80 10.89
C LEU A 51 16.99 -12.08 11.60
N SER A 52 16.06 -13.02 11.75
CA SER A 52 16.37 -14.40 12.14
C SER A 52 16.99 -15.13 10.95
N ASP A 53 17.54 -16.35 11.22
CA ASP A 53 18.07 -17.17 10.13
C ASP A 53 17.01 -17.46 9.09
N ARG A 54 17.35 -17.28 7.79
CA ARG A 54 16.47 -17.44 6.62
C ARG A 54 15.22 -16.56 6.60
N ASP A 55 15.12 -15.54 7.48
CA ASP A 55 14.02 -14.57 7.44
C ASP A 55 14.33 -13.45 6.46
N GLU A 56 13.34 -12.93 5.77
CA GLU A 56 13.46 -11.89 4.76
C GLU A 56 12.45 -10.78 4.99
N VAL A 57 12.83 -9.54 4.63
CA VAL A 57 11.89 -8.41 4.62
C VAL A 57 11.03 -8.49 3.36
N VAL A 58 9.73 -8.70 3.53
CA VAL A 58 8.77 -8.81 2.42
C VAL A 58 8.00 -7.52 2.15
N ALA A 59 7.99 -6.59 3.10
CA ALA A 59 7.33 -5.30 2.91
C ALA A 59 8.00 -4.18 3.71
N MET A 60 7.96 -2.98 3.11
CA MET A 60 8.23 -1.70 3.75
C MET A 60 7.04 -0.76 3.51
N GLN A 61 6.53 -0.15 4.57
CA GLN A 61 5.43 0.80 4.52
C GLN A 61 5.75 2.04 5.35
N LEU A 62 5.08 3.14 5.04
CA LEU A 62 5.08 4.34 5.87
C LEU A 62 3.72 4.43 6.58
N ASP A 63 3.72 4.79 7.85
CA ASP A 63 2.48 4.91 8.65
C ASP A 63 1.51 5.95 8.08
N ALA A 64 2.03 7.02 7.48
CA ALA A 64 1.22 8.05 6.81
C ALA A 64 0.41 7.53 5.60
N GLN A 65 0.63 6.29 5.14
CA GLN A 65 -0.06 5.70 3.99
C GLN A 65 -1.38 5.01 4.35
N GLY A 66 -1.69 4.86 5.63
CA GLY A 66 -2.93 4.25 6.10
C GLY A 66 -2.95 4.03 7.61
N GLU A 67 -4.14 3.94 8.17
CA GLU A 67 -4.37 3.78 9.62
C GLU A 67 -4.18 2.35 10.11
N GLU A 68 -4.16 1.39 9.18
CA GLU A 68 -4.08 -0.03 9.46
C GLU A 68 -3.03 -0.71 8.59
N LEU A 69 -2.40 -1.74 9.15
CA LEU A 69 -1.48 -2.61 8.44
C LEU A 69 -2.21 -3.87 7.99
N LEU A 70 -2.45 -4.00 6.70
CA LEU A 70 -2.91 -5.23 6.07
C LEU A 70 -1.72 -6.17 5.90
N ILE A 71 -1.87 -7.42 6.34
CA ILE A 71 -0.87 -8.48 6.18
C ILE A 71 -1.55 -9.66 5.50
N VAL A 72 -0.92 -10.20 4.45
CA VAL A 72 -1.42 -11.35 3.70
C VAL A 72 -0.36 -12.44 3.63
N SER A 73 -0.78 -13.69 3.76
CA SER A 73 0.10 -14.87 3.77
C SER A 73 -0.08 -15.75 2.52
N GLU A 74 0.87 -16.65 2.30
CA GLU A 74 0.97 -17.56 1.14
C GLU A 74 -0.34 -18.33 0.88
N LYS A 75 -1.00 -18.83 1.92
CA LYS A 75 -2.23 -19.62 1.78
C LYS A 75 -3.51 -18.79 1.80
N GLY A 76 -3.41 -17.51 1.43
CA GLY A 76 -4.57 -16.65 1.24
C GLY A 76 -5.27 -16.20 2.50
N MET A 77 -4.60 -16.31 3.65
CA MET A 77 -5.08 -15.75 4.91
C MET A 77 -4.57 -14.33 5.08
N GLY A 78 -5.36 -13.45 5.69
CA GLY A 78 -4.93 -12.08 5.95
C GLY A 78 -5.78 -11.39 6.99
N LYS A 79 -5.32 -10.23 7.40
CA LYS A 79 -5.98 -9.38 8.39
C LYS A 79 -5.52 -7.94 8.28
N ARG A 80 -6.32 -7.04 8.82
CA ARG A 80 -5.90 -5.67 9.13
C ARG A 80 -5.59 -5.58 10.63
N THR A 81 -4.59 -4.82 10.99
CA THR A 81 -4.24 -4.52 12.38
C THR A 81 -3.99 -3.03 12.50
N ARG A 82 -4.56 -2.39 13.51
CA ARG A 82 -4.39 -0.95 13.71
C ARG A 82 -2.93 -0.58 13.88
N MET A 83 -2.52 0.53 13.28
CA MET A 83 -1.14 1.02 13.32
C MET A 83 -0.66 1.31 14.74
N GLU A 84 -1.57 1.67 15.63
CA GLU A 84 -1.31 1.93 17.07
C GLU A 84 -0.79 0.71 17.83
N GLU A 85 -1.13 -0.52 17.39
CA GLU A 85 -0.63 -1.74 18.02
C GLU A 85 0.87 -1.98 17.78
N PHE A 86 1.48 -1.25 16.86
CA PHE A 86 2.90 -1.33 16.53
C PHE A 86 3.66 -0.16 17.16
N THR A 87 4.11 -0.35 18.38
CA THR A 87 4.91 0.66 19.10
C THR A 87 6.21 0.94 18.37
N ALA A 88 6.55 2.23 18.23
CA ALA A 88 7.83 2.63 17.66
C ALA A 88 8.99 2.14 18.53
N GLN A 89 10.05 1.64 17.92
CA GLN A 89 11.22 1.06 18.53
C GLN A 89 12.49 1.63 17.90
N ASN A 90 13.64 1.43 18.54
CA ASN A 90 14.91 1.75 17.93
C ASN A 90 15.17 0.86 16.71
N ARG A 91 15.60 1.47 15.61
CA ARG A 91 16.01 0.78 14.38
C ARG A 91 17.05 -0.30 14.65
N GLY A 92 17.02 -1.37 13.87
CA GLY A 92 17.99 -2.48 13.95
C GLY A 92 17.68 -3.53 15.02
N GLY A 93 16.53 -3.40 15.72
CA GLY A 93 16.02 -4.42 16.65
C GLY A 93 15.42 -5.64 15.94
N LYS A 94 15.02 -6.65 16.73
CA LYS A 94 14.29 -7.83 16.20
C LYS A 94 12.82 -7.53 15.84
N GLY A 95 12.30 -6.42 16.33
CA GLY A 95 10.88 -6.08 16.18
C GLY A 95 9.96 -6.90 17.09
N VAL A 96 8.69 -6.90 16.74
CA VAL A 96 7.61 -7.58 17.44
C VAL A 96 6.85 -8.49 16.50
N LYS A 97 6.18 -9.50 17.04
CA LYS A 97 5.33 -10.39 16.24
C LYS A 97 4.12 -9.61 15.70
N CYS A 98 3.93 -9.62 14.39
CA CYS A 98 2.80 -8.98 13.71
C CYS A 98 1.82 -9.99 13.10
N TYR A 99 2.25 -11.24 12.91
CA TYR A 99 1.43 -12.30 12.34
C TYR A 99 1.75 -13.65 12.98
N LYS A 100 0.74 -14.48 13.20
CA LYS A 100 0.93 -15.84 13.70
C LYS A 100 1.01 -16.80 12.53
N ILE A 101 2.23 -17.25 12.22
CA ILE A 101 2.51 -18.28 11.22
C ILE A 101 2.02 -19.63 11.72
N THR A 102 1.33 -20.38 10.87
CA THR A 102 0.86 -21.74 11.08
C THR A 102 0.95 -22.52 9.77
N GLU A 103 0.80 -23.83 9.79
CA GLU A 103 0.72 -24.62 8.57
C GLU A 103 -0.44 -24.21 7.65
N LYS A 104 -1.52 -23.67 8.22
CA LYS A 104 -2.70 -23.19 7.46
C LYS A 104 -2.48 -21.84 6.79
N THR A 105 -1.56 -21.03 7.29
CA THR A 105 -1.31 -19.70 6.75
C THR A 105 -0.14 -19.69 5.77
N GLY A 106 0.86 -20.50 5.99
CA GLY A 106 2.16 -20.32 5.37
C GLY A 106 2.82 -19.03 5.85
N ASN A 107 3.88 -18.59 5.17
CA ASN A 107 4.62 -17.37 5.48
C ASN A 107 3.87 -16.12 5.03
N VAL A 108 4.31 -14.95 5.49
CA VAL A 108 3.80 -13.66 5.02
C VAL A 108 4.39 -13.37 3.64
N VAL A 109 3.51 -13.04 2.68
CA VAL A 109 3.90 -12.64 1.32
C VAL A 109 4.07 -11.13 1.22
N GLY A 110 3.25 -10.38 1.94
CA GLY A 110 3.34 -8.93 1.89
C GLY A 110 2.47 -8.22 2.91
N ALA A 111 2.72 -6.93 3.05
CA ALA A 111 1.92 -6.04 3.88
C ALA A 111 1.74 -4.69 3.19
N LYS A 112 0.61 -4.03 3.45
CA LYS A 112 0.28 -2.70 2.94
C LYS A 112 -0.35 -1.86 4.04
N ALA A 113 0.04 -0.59 4.12
CA ALA A 113 -0.67 0.39 4.93
C ALA A 113 -1.94 0.81 4.18
N VAL A 114 -3.10 0.61 4.81
CA VAL A 114 -4.41 0.80 4.19
C VAL A 114 -5.36 1.56 5.11
N GLY A 115 -6.30 2.27 4.51
CA GLY A 115 -7.51 2.79 5.16
C GLY A 115 -8.73 1.92 4.84
N PRO A 116 -9.88 2.22 5.45
CA PRO A 116 -11.12 1.47 5.22
C PRO A 116 -11.63 1.59 3.77
N ASP A 117 -11.40 2.73 3.14
CA ASP A 117 -11.86 3.02 1.76
C ASP A 117 -10.92 2.54 0.67
N ASP A 118 -9.77 1.97 1.05
CA ASP A 118 -8.81 1.43 0.10
C ASP A 118 -9.26 0.07 -0.43
N GLU A 119 -8.76 -0.25 -1.61
CA GLU A 119 -8.92 -1.55 -2.24
C GLU A 119 -7.55 -2.21 -2.44
N ILE A 120 -7.56 -3.53 -2.44
CA ILE A 120 -6.37 -4.33 -2.74
C ILE A 120 -6.63 -5.29 -3.89
N MET A 121 -5.58 -5.60 -4.60
CA MET A 121 -5.50 -6.74 -5.51
C MET A 121 -4.59 -7.80 -4.90
N ILE A 122 -5.07 -9.03 -4.92
CA ILE A 122 -4.29 -10.22 -4.54
C ILE A 122 -4.08 -11.03 -5.82
N ILE A 123 -2.84 -11.39 -6.07
CA ILE A 123 -2.42 -12.16 -7.25
C ILE A 123 -1.90 -13.50 -6.76
N ASN A 124 -2.43 -14.61 -7.30
CA ASN A 124 -1.92 -15.95 -7.01
C ASN A 124 -0.83 -16.38 -8.00
N THR A 125 -0.21 -17.53 -7.74
CA THR A 125 0.83 -18.12 -8.60
C THR A 125 0.35 -18.49 -10.00
N ASP A 126 -0.95 -18.74 -10.18
CA ASP A 126 -1.57 -19.04 -11.48
C ASP A 126 -1.94 -17.79 -12.29
N GLY A 127 -1.65 -16.60 -11.76
CA GLY A 127 -1.95 -15.32 -12.41
C GLY A 127 -3.39 -14.85 -12.25
N ILE A 128 -4.19 -15.48 -11.37
CA ILE A 128 -5.53 -15.01 -11.04
C ILE A 128 -5.41 -13.78 -10.15
N VAL A 129 -6.09 -12.71 -10.54
CA VAL A 129 -6.14 -11.44 -9.82
C VAL A 129 -7.53 -11.27 -9.20
N ILE A 130 -7.56 -11.06 -7.89
CA ILE A 130 -8.79 -10.76 -7.15
C ILE A 130 -8.66 -9.35 -6.57
N ARG A 131 -9.67 -8.51 -6.82
CA ARG A 131 -9.83 -7.18 -6.24
C ARG A 131 -10.84 -7.25 -5.11
N MET A 132 -10.53 -6.64 -3.97
CA MET A 132 -11.43 -6.57 -2.82
C MET A 132 -11.25 -5.27 -2.04
N GLU A 133 -12.34 -4.83 -1.41
CA GLU A 133 -12.34 -3.68 -0.51
C GLU A 133 -11.68 -4.03 0.81
N CYS A 134 -10.84 -3.14 1.33
CA CYS A 134 -10.22 -3.31 2.64
C CYS A 134 -11.25 -3.35 3.77
N ALA A 135 -12.37 -2.61 3.65
CA ALA A 135 -13.46 -2.61 4.63
C ALA A 135 -13.99 -4.02 4.95
N GLY A 136 -14.02 -4.92 3.95
CA GLY A 136 -14.47 -6.30 4.12
C GLY A 136 -13.50 -7.21 4.88
N ILE A 137 -12.26 -6.77 5.14
CA ILE A 137 -11.26 -7.56 5.84
C ILE A 137 -11.31 -7.26 7.33
N SER A 138 -11.35 -8.31 8.15
CA SER A 138 -11.44 -8.16 9.61
C SER A 138 -10.24 -7.43 10.20
N VAL A 139 -10.50 -6.48 11.11
CA VAL A 139 -9.48 -5.85 11.96
C VAL A 139 -9.24 -6.74 13.17
N LEU A 140 -8.04 -7.25 13.31
CA LEU A 140 -7.66 -8.21 14.34
C LEU A 140 -6.36 -7.80 15.01
N GLY A 141 -6.20 -8.24 16.25
CA GLY A 141 -5.00 -8.00 17.03
C GLY A 141 -3.74 -8.56 16.38
N ARG A 142 -2.61 -8.02 16.78
CA ARG A 142 -1.28 -8.25 16.21
C ARG A 142 -0.89 -9.72 16.12
N ILE A 143 -1.16 -10.52 17.17
CA ILE A 143 -0.74 -11.93 17.25
C ILE A 143 -1.88 -12.87 16.84
N THR A 144 -2.41 -12.71 15.63
CA THR A 144 -3.44 -13.58 15.05
C THR A 144 -3.05 -14.08 13.67
N SER A 145 -3.68 -15.15 13.21
CA SER A 145 -3.44 -15.75 11.88
C SER A 145 -4.29 -15.15 10.76
N GLY A 146 -5.18 -14.20 11.10
CA GLY A 146 -6.09 -13.60 10.13
C GLY A 146 -7.29 -14.47 9.77
N VAL A 147 -7.99 -14.04 8.73
CA VAL A 147 -9.16 -14.70 8.12
C VAL A 147 -8.83 -15.08 6.68
N LYS A 148 -9.62 -15.98 6.10
CA LYS A 148 -9.44 -16.37 4.70
C LYS A 148 -9.91 -15.21 3.79
N LEU A 149 -9.03 -14.72 2.92
CA LEU A 149 -9.32 -13.67 1.94
C LEU A 149 -9.61 -14.24 0.55
N ILE A 150 -8.93 -15.33 0.18
CA ILE A 150 -9.05 -15.96 -1.13
C ILE A 150 -9.11 -17.48 -0.96
N ASN A 151 -9.91 -18.15 -1.80
CA ASN A 151 -9.91 -19.60 -1.92
C ASN A 151 -8.87 -20.01 -2.95
N LEU A 152 -7.82 -20.66 -2.50
CA LEU A 152 -6.75 -21.22 -3.33
C LEU A 152 -6.98 -22.72 -3.51
N LYS A 153 -6.65 -23.24 -4.69
CA LYS A 153 -6.60 -24.68 -4.95
C LYS A 153 -5.36 -25.30 -4.32
N GLU A 154 -5.31 -26.63 -4.32
CA GLU A 154 -4.10 -27.36 -3.95
C GLU A 154 -2.94 -26.92 -4.84
N HIS A 155 -1.81 -26.54 -4.24
CA HIS A 155 -0.60 -26.00 -4.89
C HIS A 155 -0.64 -24.55 -5.36
N GLU A 156 -1.76 -23.83 -5.20
CA GLU A 156 -1.80 -22.39 -5.43
C GLU A 156 -1.38 -21.64 -4.17
N GLU A 157 -0.64 -20.55 -4.37
CA GLU A 157 -0.22 -19.65 -3.31
C GLU A 157 -0.45 -18.18 -3.74
N VAL A 158 -0.55 -17.29 -2.78
CA VAL A 158 -0.51 -15.84 -3.06
C VAL A 158 0.90 -15.48 -3.49
N ALA A 159 1.04 -14.93 -4.67
CA ALA A 159 2.32 -14.47 -5.21
C ALA A 159 2.62 -13.01 -4.84
N SER A 160 1.61 -12.15 -4.83
CA SER A 160 1.80 -10.72 -4.56
C SER A 160 0.50 -10.03 -4.16
N ILE A 161 0.65 -8.84 -3.53
CA ILE A 161 -0.45 -7.95 -3.21
C ILE A 161 -0.14 -6.53 -3.66
N ALA A 162 -1.16 -5.83 -4.16
CA ALA A 162 -1.05 -4.43 -4.56
C ALA A 162 -2.21 -3.62 -3.98
N LYS A 163 -1.92 -2.40 -3.52
CA LYS A 163 -2.94 -1.42 -3.16
C LYS A 163 -3.41 -0.73 -4.44
N VAL A 164 -4.72 -0.70 -4.66
CA VAL A 164 -5.32 0.06 -5.75
C VAL A 164 -5.44 1.51 -5.29
N ARG A 165 -4.89 2.42 -6.06
CA ARG A 165 -5.17 3.84 -5.87
C ARG A 165 -6.58 4.08 -6.46
N ARG A 166 -7.49 4.65 -5.68
CA ARG A 166 -8.66 5.30 -6.28
C ARG A 166 -8.11 6.37 -7.20
N ALA A 167 -8.53 6.39 -8.46
CA ALA A 167 -8.37 7.55 -9.30
C ALA A 167 -9.03 8.70 -8.51
N SER A 168 -8.25 9.66 -8.05
CA SER A 168 -8.79 10.90 -7.53
C SER A 168 -9.73 11.43 -8.61
N GLY A 169 -10.94 11.88 -8.25
CA GLY A 169 -12.02 12.24 -9.18
C GLY A 169 -11.72 13.31 -10.25
N GLU A 170 -10.48 13.78 -10.31
CA GLU A 170 -9.96 14.66 -11.36
C GLU A 170 -10.01 14.05 -12.79
N LEU A 171 -10.14 12.71 -12.93
CA LEU A 171 -10.31 12.07 -14.24
C LEU A 171 -11.78 11.91 -14.64
N GLU A 172 -12.71 11.93 -13.69
CA GLU A 172 -14.15 11.91 -13.97
C GLU A 172 -14.65 13.30 -14.32
N GLU A 173 -14.19 14.37 -13.64
CA GLU A 173 -14.51 15.76 -14.00
C GLU A 173 -13.99 16.13 -15.40
N ASN A 174 -12.78 15.72 -15.78
CA ASN A 174 -12.26 15.95 -17.12
C ASN A 174 -12.97 15.13 -18.21
N ALA A 175 -13.58 13.99 -17.86
CA ALA A 175 -14.36 13.19 -18.81
C ALA A 175 -15.77 13.78 -19.02
N GLU A 176 -16.36 14.40 -18.01
CA GLU A 176 -17.65 15.10 -18.10
C GLU A 176 -17.49 16.45 -18.82
N GLU A 177 -16.46 17.25 -18.53
CA GLU A 177 -16.16 18.51 -19.24
C GLU A 177 -15.90 18.28 -20.74
N THR A 178 -15.11 17.24 -21.11
CA THR A 178 -14.87 16.92 -22.52
C THR A 178 -16.11 16.37 -23.23
N ALA A 179 -17.05 15.73 -22.52
CA ALA A 179 -18.30 15.27 -23.08
C ALA A 179 -19.32 16.42 -23.26
N GLU A 180 -19.32 17.42 -22.39
CA GLU A 180 -20.15 18.61 -22.52
C GLU A 180 -19.64 19.56 -23.63
N GLU A 181 -18.33 19.73 -23.77
CA GLU A 181 -17.74 20.53 -24.87
C GLU A 181 -17.99 19.89 -26.23
N ALA A 182 -17.87 18.56 -26.36
CA ALA A 182 -18.16 17.84 -27.62
C ALA A 182 -19.63 17.91 -28.00
N ASN A 183 -20.54 17.97 -27.04
CA ASN A 183 -21.99 18.08 -27.30
C ASN A 183 -22.42 19.51 -27.64
N THR A 184 -21.70 20.53 -27.18
CA THR A 184 -21.95 21.93 -27.55
C THR A 184 -21.41 22.26 -28.94
N GLU A 185 -20.30 21.67 -29.37
CA GLU A 185 -19.82 21.84 -30.76
C GLU A 185 -20.72 21.15 -31.77
N ALA A 186 -21.23 19.94 -31.47
CA ALA A 186 -22.15 19.22 -32.37
C ALA A 186 -23.50 19.93 -32.56
N THR A 187 -23.98 20.65 -31.55
CA THR A 187 -25.23 21.43 -31.66
C THR A 187 -25.02 22.77 -32.39
N ALA A 188 -23.80 23.33 -32.36
CA ALA A 188 -23.48 24.57 -33.08
C ALA A 188 -23.35 24.34 -34.61
N GLU A 189 -22.79 23.22 -35.03
CA GLU A 189 -22.69 22.87 -36.46
C GLU A 189 -24.06 22.58 -37.11
N THR A 190 -24.99 21.96 -36.39
CA THR A 190 -26.34 21.66 -36.93
C THR A 190 -27.20 22.90 -37.11
N VAL A 191 -26.97 23.98 -36.36
CA VAL A 191 -27.75 25.25 -36.49
C VAL A 191 -27.24 26.10 -37.65
N VAL A 192 -25.99 25.95 -38.08
CA VAL A 192 -25.42 26.72 -39.21
C VAL A 192 -25.82 26.14 -40.58
N GLU A 193 -26.10 24.83 -40.70
CA GLU A 193 -26.52 24.21 -41.94
C GLU A 193 -28.02 24.51 -42.31
N GLU A 194 -28.87 24.74 -41.30
CA GLU A 194 -30.29 25.08 -41.55
C GLU A 194 -30.54 26.53 -42.00
N GLN A 195 -29.54 27.43 -41.96
CA GLN A 195 -29.72 28.84 -42.36
C GLN A 195 -29.17 29.18 -43.76
N THR A 196 -28.68 28.21 -44.52
CA THR A 196 -28.15 28.43 -45.87
C THR A 196 -29.05 27.90 -47.02
N GLU A 197 -30.28 27.40 -46.73
CA GLU A 197 -31.27 26.98 -47.75
C GLU A 197 -32.57 27.82 -47.69
N GLU A 198 -32.47 29.18 -47.80
CA GLU A 198 -33.59 30.03 -48.22
C GLU A 198 -33.13 31.10 -49.21
#